data_7ba73b93438a5c97aa8d79d98f17d032
#
_entry.id   7ba73b93438a5c97aa8d79d98f17d032
#
_cell.length_a   1.000
_cell.length_b   1.000
_cell.length_c   1.000
_cell.angle_alpha   90.00
_cell.angle_beta   90.00
_cell.angle_gamma   90.00
#
_symmetry.space_group_name_H-M   'P 1'
#
loop_
_entity.id
_entity.type
_entity.pdbx_description
1 polymer ?
#
loop_
_entity_poly.entity_id
_entity_poly.type
_entity_poly.pdbx_seq_one_letter_code
_entity_poly.pdbx_strand_id
1 'polypeptide(L)'
;MQIKAEEISSIIKEKIKGFDQQVDVSQTGSVIQVGDGIAKVYGLDGAMAGEMLEFPGGLYGIALNLEEDNVGAVLMGDDVGIKEGDPVKRTGRIAEVPVGEALVGRVVNAIGQPIDGKGPIKATLSSRIEVVAPGVITRQSVREPLQTGIKAIDAMIPIGRGQRELIIGDRQTGKTAIAVDTIINQKGLGVFCIYVAIGQKRSTVARVVKTLEEHHAMEYSMVVSATASDAAPMQFLAPFAGAAIGEYFRDNGKHALIVYDDLSKHAVAYRQLSLLLRRPPGREAYPGDVFYLHSRLLERAAKLNDKLGGGSLTALPIIETQAGDVSAYIPTNVISITDAQIYLGSDLFYSGIRPAINVGLSVSRVGGSAQIKTMKQVAGTLRLDLAQYREMAAFAQFGSELDKATQMQLARGVRMVELLKQGQYKPMPVADQVLSIYAGVNGFLDDVPVDKVRQFEEDLLHYITQHHPELRKEVATIGKIDDKVGGRLKDILATFKQKMGYGAK
;
A
#
# COMPACT_ATOMS: atom_id res chain seq x y z
N MET A 1 38.15 16.93 55.15
CA MET A 1 38.66 15.54 55.16
C MET A 1 39.35 15.30 53.83
N GLN A 2 40.69 15.21 53.85
CA GLN A 2 41.43 14.83 52.63
C GLN A 2 41.41 13.31 52.53
N ILE A 3 40.75 12.81 51.54
CA ILE A 3 40.77 11.36 51.20
C ILE A 3 42.20 11.05 50.71
N LYS A 4 42.87 10.17 51.38
CA LYS A 4 44.26 9.77 51.03
C LYS A 4 44.23 9.01 49.69
N ALA A 5 45.19 9.27 48.81
CA ALA A 5 45.33 8.62 47.50
C ALA A 5 45.36 7.07 47.57
N GLU A 6 45.78 6.51 48.72
CA GLU A 6 45.75 5.07 49.01
C GLU A 6 44.36 4.49 49.20
N GLU A 7 43.40 5.23 49.73
CA GLU A 7 41.99 4.80 49.85
C GLU A 7 41.29 4.78 48.50
N ILE A 8 41.57 5.77 47.64
CA ILE A 8 41.07 5.77 46.27
C ILE A 8 41.63 4.58 45.47
N SER A 9 42.90 4.29 45.65
CA SER A 9 43.57 3.16 44.99
C SER A 9 43.01 1.79 45.46
N SER A 10 42.66 1.65 46.76
CA SER A 10 42.07 0.42 47.29
C SER A 10 40.60 0.23 46.81
N ILE A 11 39.81 1.28 46.76
CA ILE A 11 38.43 1.26 46.24
C ILE A 11 38.42 0.92 44.73
N ILE A 12 39.37 1.48 43.99
CA ILE A 12 39.51 1.14 42.55
C ILE A 12 39.98 -0.31 42.38
N LYS A 13 40.90 -0.79 43.20
CA LYS A 13 41.34 -2.22 43.16
C LYS A 13 40.26 -3.20 43.60
N GLU A 14 39.38 -2.83 44.53
CA GLU A 14 38.27 -3.67 44.96
C GLU A 14 37.15 -3.71 43.91
N LYS A 15 36.86 -2.57 43.27
CA LYS A 15 35.92 -2.54 42.10
C LYS A 15 36.49 -3.29 40.89
N ILE A 16 37.78 -3.27 40.66
CA ILE A 16 38.44 -4.03 39.57
C ILE A 16 38.43 -5.54 39.85
N LYS A 17 38.59 -5.99 41.10
CA LYS A 17 38.54 -7.41 41.47
C LYS A 17 37.14 -8.04 41.38
N GLY A 18 36.07 -7.24 41.41
CA GLY A 18 34.73 -7.71 41.15
C GLY A 18 34.33 -7.79 39.65
N PHE A 19 35.26 -7.46 38.77
CA PHE A 19 35.05 -7.40 37.30
C PHE A 19 35.68 -8.59 36.56
N ASP A 20 35.88 -9.72 37.23
CA ASP A 20 36.33 -10.96 36.60
C ASP A 20 35.22 -11.82 35.98
N GLN A 21 34.18 -11.20 35.46
CA GLN A 21 33.47 -11.69 34.28
C GLN A 21 34.20 -11.07 33.09
N GLN A 22 34.77 -11.90 32.22
CA GLN A 22 35.22 -11.50 30.88
C GLN A 22 34.01 -10.91 30.12
N VAL A 23 33.73 -9.64 30.35
CA VAL A 23 32.91 -8.85 29.45
C VAL A 23 33.77 -8.62 28.23
N ASP A 24 33.43 -9.27 27.14
CA ASP A 24 34.06 -9.05 25.86
C ASP A 24 33.89 -7.57 25.49
N VAL A 25 34.87 -6.76 25.78
CA VAL A 25 34.86 -5.28 25.70
C VAL A 25 34.47 -4.80 24.28
N SER A 26 34.68 -5.65 23.30
CA SER A 26 34.30 -5.41 21.89
C SER A 26 32.80 -5.53 21.63
N GLN A 27 32.01 -6.07 22.58
CA GLN A 27 30.56 -6.32 22.39
C GLN A 27 29.67 -5.46 23.30
N THR A 28 30.24 -4.63 24.18
CA THR A 28 29.52 -3.84 25.14
C THR A 28 29.93 -2.36 25.06
N GLY A 29 28.99 -1.47 24.89
CA GLY A 29 29.17 -0.03 24.93
C GLY A 29 28.43 0.63 26.10
N SER A 30 28.56 1.93 26.21
CA SER A 30 27.87 2.74 27.20
C SER A 30 27.10 3.89 26.56
N VAL A 31 25.89 4.15 27.04
CA VAL A 31 25.08 5.29 26.60
C VAL A 31 25.77 6.59 27.02
N ILE A 32 26.08 7.46 26.06
CA ILE A 32 26.64 8.79 26.32
C ILE A 32 25.59 9.91 26.21
N GLN A 33 24.50 9.66 25.51
CA GLN A 33 23.36 10.57 25.41
C GLN A 33 22.12 9.78 25.03
N VAL A 34 20.97 10.12 25.59
CA VAL A 34 19.65 9.55 25.24
C VAL A 34 18.59 10.63 25.25
N GLY A 35 17.62 10.54 24.33
CA GLY A 35 16.46 11.41 24.26
C GLY A 35 15.75 11.30 22.90
N ASP A 36 14.46 11.56 22.90
CA ASP A 36 13.62 11.56 21.69
C ASP A 36 13.67 10.26 20.87
N GLY A 37 13.85 9.11 21.54
CA GLY A 37 13.93 7.79 20.91
C GLY A 37 15.29 7.50 20.25
N ILE A 38 16.34 8.27 20.55
CA ILE A 38 17.70 8.08 20.05
C ILE A 38 18.67 7.95 21.21
N ALA A 39 19.61 7.02 21.12
CA ALA A 39 20.74 6.89 22.00
C ALA A 39 22.04 7.00 21.22
N LYS A 40 23.01 7.75 21.75
CA LYS A 40 24.41 7.68 21.34
C LYS A 40 25.16 6.75 22.27
N VAL A 41 25.87 5.79 21.70
CA VAL A 41 26.55 4.73 22.45
C VAL A 41 28.02 4.75 22.10
N TYR A 42 28.88 4.83 23.10
CA TYR A 42 30.33 4.74 22.98
C TYR A 42 30.81 3.31 23.12
N GLY A 43 31.89 2.92 22.41
CA GLY A 43 32.60 1.65 22.62
C GLY A 43 32.00 0.44 21.90
N LEU A 44 31.20 0.66 20.84
CA LEU A 44 30.67 -0.40 19.97
C LEU A 44 31.40 -0.43 18.61
N ASP A 45 32.74 -0.46 18.61
CA ASP A 45 33.57 -0.31 17.42
C ASP A 45 33.32 -1.35 16.34
N GLY A 46 32.83 -2.52 16.71
CA GLY A 46 32.49 -3.58 15.77
C GLY A 46 31.01 -3.59 15.33
N ALA A 47 30.20 -2.61 15.71
CA ALA A 47 28.78 -2.60 15.36
C ALA A 47 28.56 -2.46 13.85
N MET A 48 27.56 -3.16 13.34
CA MET A 48 27.16 -3.12 11.94
C MET A 48 25.98 -2.15 11.74
N ALA A 49 25.93 -1.50 10.59
CA ALA A 49 24.72 -0.72 10.24
C ALA A 49 23.49 -1.64 10.20
N GLY A 50 22.40 -1.23 10.86
CA GLY A 50 21.19 -2.04 10.99
C GLY A 50 21.27 -3.14 12.06
N GLU A 51 22.37 -3.23 12.83
CA GLU A 51 22.49 -4.20 13.92
C GLU A 51 21.55 -3.86 15.07
N MET A 52 20.90 -4.87 15.63
CA MET A 52 20.13 -4.75 16.86
C MET A 52 21.06 -4.63 18.06
N LEU A 53 20.79 -3.64 18.89
CA LEU A 53 21.48 -3.38 20.15
C LEU A 53 20.50 -3.61 21.30
N GLU A 54 20.95 -4.29 22.35
CA GLU A 54 20.16 -4.57 23.56
C GLU A 54 20.48 -3.52 24.62
N PHE A 55 19.46 -2.81 25.07
CA PHE A 55 19.51 -1.81 26.13
C PHE A 55 18.91 -2.40 27.44
N PRO A 56 19.15 -1.76 28.60
CA PRO A 56 18.52 -2.17 29.85
C PRO A 56 16.99 -2.27 29.76
N GLY A 57 16.41 -3.14 30.57
CA GLY A 57 14.96 -3.35 30.59
C GLY A 57 14.40 -4.16 29.42
N GLY A 58 15.26 -4.76 28.59
CA GLY A 58 14.83 -5.53 27.40
C GLY A 58 14.40 -4.66 26.22
N LEU A 59 14.76 -3.37 26.24
CA LEU A 59 14.57 -2.48 25.10
C LEU A 59 15.62 -2.78 24.03
N TYR A 60 15.17 -2.78 22.77
CA TYR A 60 16.08 -2.90 21.62
C TYR A 60 16.23 -1.58 20.89
N GLY A 61 17.38 -1.37 20.28
CA GLY A 61 17.64 -0.28 19.35
C GLY A 61 18.28 -0.80 18.07
N ILE A 62 18.34 0.03 17.04
CA ILE A 62 19.00 -0.27 15.77
C ILE A 62 20.12 0.75 15.54
N ALA A 63 21.33 0.27 15.26
CA ALA A 63 22.46 1.09 14.87
C ALA A 63 22.23 1.71 13.48
N LEU A 64 22.03 3.04 13.39
CA LEU A 64 21.80 3.74 12.13
C LEU A 64 22.96 4.64 11.71
N ASN A 65 23.65 5.27 12.65
CA ASN A 65 24.87 6.04 12.39
C ASN A 65 26.05 5.35 13.02
N LEU A 66 27.06 5.08 12.22
CA LEU A 66 28.35 4.58 12.70
C LEU A 66 29.34 5.73 12.55
N GLU A 67 29.69 6.38 13.66
CA GLU A 67 30.69 7.44 13.75
C GLU A 67 32.01 6.87 14.29
N GLU A 68 33.09 7.61 14.20
CA GLU A 68 34.42 7.13 14.61
C GLU A 68 34.46 6.73 16.11
N ASP A 69 33.79 7.51 16.97
CA ASP A 69 33.81 7.35 18.43
C ASP A 69 32.52 6.81 19.02
N ASN A 70 31.41 6.81 18.23
CA ASN A 70 30.10 6.46 18.76
C ASN A 70 29.18 5.85 17.70
N VAL A 71 28.17 5.17 18.20
CA VAL A 71 27.08 4.61 17.39
C VAL A 71 25.79 5.35 17.73
N GLY A 72 25.18 5.99 16.75
CA GLY A 72 23.82 6.52 16.84
C GLY A 72 22.79 5.41 16.67
N ALA A 73 22.15 5.03 17.77
CA ALA A 73 21.11 4.02 17.79
C ALA A 73 19.71 4.63 17.91
N VAL A 74 18.77 4.03 17.22
CA VAL A 74 17.36 4.39 17.25
C VAL A 74 16.62 3.39 18.12
N LEU A 75 15.95 3.84 19.18
CA LEU A 75 15.30 3.00 20.17
C LEU A 75 13.91 2.54 19.67
N MET A 76 13.62 1.25 19.82
CA MET A 76 12.35 0.64 19.38
C MET A 76 11.33 0.55 20.52
N GLY A 77 11.18 1.64 21.28
CA GLY A 77 10.26 1.75 22.39
C GLY A 77 10.45 3.03 23.17
N ASP A 78 9.91 3.09 24.40
CA ASP A 78 10.02 4.23 25.30
C ASP A 78 11.42 4.29 25.90
N ASP A 79 12.07 5.46 25.82
CA ASP A 79 13.43 5.72 26.29
C ASP A 79 13.50 6.16 27.76
N VAL A 80 12.35 6.33 28.42
CA VAL A 80 12.25 6.84 29.82
C VAL A 80 13.08 6.04 30.82
N GLY A 81 13.27 4.74 30.54
CA GLY A 81 14.07 3.84 31.40
C GLY A 81 15.56 3.85 31.17
N ILE A 82 16.05 4.53 30.13
CA ILE A 82 17.48 4.53 29.73
C ILE A 82 18.17 5.78 30.25
N LYS A 83 19.39 5.62 30.75
CA LYS A 83 20.21 6.69 31.33
C LYS A 83 21.61 6.72 30.73
N GLU A 84 22.24 7.88 30.80
CA GLU A 84 23.68 8.01 30.51
C GLU A 84 24.48 7.09 31.43
N GLY A 85 25.45 6.39 30.86
CA GLY A 85 26.26 5.37 31.54
C GLY A 85 25.69 3.95 31.50
N ASP A 86 24.46 3.77 31.04
CA ASP A 86 23.85 2.44 30.94
C ASP A 86 24.60 1.55 29.92
N PRO A 87 24.76 0.25 30.23
CA PRO A 87 25.43 -0.69 29.32
C PRO A 87 24.53 -1.04 28.14
N VAL A 88 25.12 -1.05 26.95
CA VAL A 88 24.45 -1.49 25.70
C VAL A 88 25.24 -2.66 25.12
N LYS A 89 24.55 -3.74 24.76
CA LYS A 89 25.16 -4.94 24.19
C LYS A 89 24.84 -5.05 22.70
N ARG A 90 25.86 -5.43 21.94
CA ARG A 90 25.67 -5.88 20.56
C ARG A 90 24.99 -7.24 20.55
N THR A 91 24.06 -7.43 19.65
CA THR A 91 23.42 -8.74 19.45
C THR A 91 24.11 -9.56 18.34
N GLY A 92 24.94 -8.92 17.50
CA GLY A 92 25.52 -9.52 16.30
C GLY A 92 24.47 -9.82 15.22
N ARG A 93 23.23 -9.38 15.41
CA ARG A 93 22.10 -9.70 14.52
C ARG A 93 21.55 -8.42 13.91
N ILE A 94 21.40 -8.43 12.59
CA ILE A 94 20.69 -7.38 11.88
C ILE A 94 19.19 -7.46 12.23
N ALA A 95 18.50 -6.32 12.22
CA ALA A 95 17.09 -6.26 12.54
C ALA A 95 16.25 -7.21 11.68
N GLU A 96 15.47 -8.06 12.32
CA GLU A 96 14.64 -9.09 11.72
C GLU A 96 13.19 -8.97 12.19
N VAL A 97 12.28 -9.49 11.39
CA VAL A 97 10.85 -9.61 11.73
C VAL A 97 10.39 -11.05 11.51
N PRO A 98 9.49 -11.59 12.35
CA PRO A 98 8.91 -12.88 12.08
C PRO A 98 8.13 -12.85 10.76
N VAL A 99 8.19 -13.94 10.00
CA VAL A 99 7.51 -14.10 8.71
C VAL A 99 6.79 -15.44 8.65
N GLY A 100 5.90 -15.58 7.71
CA GLY A 100 5.18 -16.82 7.45
C GLY A 100 3.68 -16.73 7.71
N GLU A 101 3.00 -17.86 7.50
CA GLU A 101 1.53 -17.94 7.60
C GLU A 101 1.01 -17.75 9.03
N ALA A 102 1.86 -17.92 10.05
CA ALA A 102 1.50 -17.65 11.44
C ALA A 102 1.09 -16.19 11.72
N LEU A 103 1.43 -15.27 10.82
CA LEU A 103 1.06 -13.85 10.88
C LEU A 103 -0.31 -13.54 10.26
N VAL A 104 -0.89 -14.48 9.51
CA VAL A 104 -2.21 -14.27 8.89
C VAL A 104 -3.27 -14.12 9.97
N GLY A 105 -4.13 -13.12 9.82
CA GLY A 105 -5.17 -12.79 10.80
C GLY A 105 -4.68 -11.98 12.01
N ARG A 106 -3.39 -11.60 12.04
CA ARG A 106 -2.78 -10.92 13.18
C ARG A 106 -2.52 -9.43 12.89
N VAL A 107 -2.48 -8.66 13.97
CA VAL A 107 -2.03 -7.27 13.98
C VAL A 107 -0.75 -7.19 14.80
N VAL A 108 0.32 -6.72 14.18
CA VAL A 108 1.66 -6.63 14.78
C VAL A 108 2.22 -5.22 14.71
N ASN A 109 3.19 -4.90 15.56
CA ASN A 109 3.98 -3.69 15.46
C ASN A 109 5.13 -3.83 14.42
N ALA A 110 5.95 -2.79 14.28
CA ALA A 110 7.04 -2.75 13.30
C ALA A 110 8.17 -3.78 13.52
N ILE A 111 8.22 -4.44 14.67
CA ILE A 111 9.17 -5.52 14.99
C ILE A 111 8.50 -6.89 15.07
N GLY A 112 7.24 -6.98 14.62
CA GLY A 112 6.50 -8.24 14.54
C GLY A 112 5.89 -8.72 15.85
N GLN A 113 5.88 -7.90 16.91
CA GLN A 113 5.20 -8.24 18.16
C GLN A 113 3.69 -8.07 18.02
N PRO A 114 2.88 -9.03 18.50
CA PRO A 114 1.42 -8.94 18.42
C PRO A 114 0.87 -7.84 19.32
N ILE A 115 -0.04 -7.04 18.76
CA ILE A 115 -0.74 -5.94 19.47
C ILE A 115 -2.26 -6.09 19.42
N ASP A 116 -2.75 -7.25 18.96
CA ASP A 116 -4.17 -7.59 18.77
C ASP A 116 -4.82 -8.28 19.98
N GLY A 117 -4.07 -8.52 21.05
CA GLY A 117 -4.57 -9.22 22.23
C GLY A 117 -4.81 -10.73 22.04
N LYS A 118 -4.48 -11.29 20.87
CA LYS A 118 -4.68 -12.72 20.55
C LYS A 118 -3.53 -13.63 21.03
N GLY A 119 -2.66 -13.13 21.91
CA GLY A 119 -1.52 -13.87 22.47
C GLY A 119 -0.31 -13.95 21.52
N PRO A 120 0.77 -14.63 21.92
CA PRO A 120 2.02 -14.69 21.18
C PRO A 120 1.87 -15.41 19.83
N ILE A 121 2.67 -14.97 18.85
CA ILE A 121 2.72 -15.57 17.51
C ILE A 121 3.78 -16.69 17.53
N LYS A 122 3.40 -17.88 17.14
CA LYS A 122 4.33 -19.03 17.02
C LYS A 122 4.97 -19.04 15.62
N ALA A 123 5.70 -17.97 15.28
CA ALA A 123 6.48 -17.95 14.06
C ALA A 123 7.80 -18.69 14.27
N THR A 124 8.14 -19.55 13.34
CA THR A 124 9.41 -20.34 13.35
C THR A 124 10.46 -19.74 12.41
N LEU A 125 10.07 -18.80 11.58
CA LEU A 125 10.90 -18.15 10.57
C LEU A 125 10.98 -16.65 10.83
N SER A 126 12.16 -16.08 10.58
CA SER A 126 12.39 -14.63 10.56
C SER A 126 13.05 -14.22 9.24
N SER A 127 12.89 -12.96 8.88
CA SER A 127 13.54 -12.35 7.72
C SER A 127 14.10 -10.99 8.11
N ARG A 128 15.23 -10.61 7.50
CA ARG A 128 15.80 -9.29 7.69
C ARG A 128 14.85 -8.22 7.22
N ILE A 129 14.71 -7.16 8.01
CA ILE A 129 13.82 -6.04 7.69
C ILE A 129 14.32 -5.30 6.45
N GLU A 130 15.62 -5.07 6.34
CA GLU A 130 16.23 -4.47 5.16
C GLU A 130 17.01 -5.53 4.35
N VAL A 131 16.61 -5.67 3.09
CA VAL A 131 17.22 -6.54 2.10
C VAL A 131 17.31 -5.82 0.76
N VAL A 132 18.24 -6.24 -0.07
CA VAL A 132 18.38 -5.73 -1.44
C VAL A 132 17.23 -6.27 -2.29
N ALA A 133 16.63 -5.38 -3.10
CA ALA A 133 15.56 -5.74 -4.01
C ALA A 133 16.00 -6.80 -5.05
N PRO A 134 15.08 -7.63 -5.56
CA PRO A 134 15.39 -8.60 -6.61
C PRO A 134 16.04 -7.94 -7.84
N GLY A 135 17.10 -8.53 -8.35
CA GLY A 135 17.81 -8.05 -9.54
C GLY A 135 17.00 -8.22 -10.83
N VAL A 136 17.45 -7.60 -11.91
CA VAL A 136 16.75 -7.60 -13.21
C VAL A 136 16.55 -9.03 -13.76
N ILE A 137 17.56 -9.90 -13.62
CA ILE A 137 17.51 -11.28 -14.15
C ILE A 137 16.46 -12.15 -13.42
N THR A 138 16.16 -11.84 -12.15
CA THR A 138 15.21 -12.59 -11.34
C THR A 138 13.77 -12.21 -11.58
N ARG A 139 13.52 -11.09 -12.25
CA ARG A 139 12.18 -10.55 -12.54
C ARG A 139 11.65 -11.05 -13.87
N GLN A 140 10.34 -11.03 -14.00
CA GLN A 140 9.63 -11.12 -15.29
C GLN A 140 8.64 -9.97 -15.45
N SER A 141 8.20 -9.78 -16.71
CA SER A 141 7.23 -8.73 -17.03
C SER A 141 5.89 -8.98 -16.34
N VAL A 142 5.28 -7.90 -15.85
CA VAL A 142 3.95 -7.91 -15.24
C VAL A 142 2.88 -8.13 -16.33
N ARG A 143 2.15 -9.24 -16.25
CA ARG A 143 1.10 -9.62 -17.22
C ARG A 143 -0.15 -10.20 -16.57
N GLU A 144 -0.08 -10.57 -15.31
CA GLU A 144 -1.21 -11.14 -14.58
C GLU A 144 -1.97 -10.02 -13.87
N PRO A 145 -3.30 -9.90 -14.04
CA PRO A 145 -4.08 -8.86 -13.38
C PRO A 145 -4.14 -9.07 -11.86
N LEU A 146 -4.03 -7.97 -11.12
CA LEU A 146 -4.48 -7.86 -9.74
C LEU A 146 -5.81 -7.13 -9.78
N GLN A 147 -6.91 -7.86 -9.62
CA GLN A 147 -8.25 -7.28 -9.67
C GLN A 147 -8.53 -6.48 -8.41
N THR A 148 -8.83 -5.20 -8.54
CA THR A 148 -9.20 -4.34 -7.40
C THR A 148 -10.65 -4.47 -7.01
N GLY A 149 -11.49 -4.95 -7.92
CA GLY A 149 -12.94 -4.96 -7.77
C GLY A 149 -13.59 -3.58 -7.98
N ILE A 150 -12.80 -2.59 -8.39
CA ILE A 150 -13.27 -1.22 -8.65
C ILE A 150 -13.30 -0.99 -10.16
N LYS A 151 -14.51 -0.83 -10.72
CA LYS A 151 -14.73 -0.70 -12.17
C LYS A 151 -13.82 0.32 -12.84
N ALA A 152 -13.71 1.51 -12.26
CA ALA A 152 -12.92 2.60 -12.82
C ALA A 152 -11.42 2.28 -12.88
N ILE A 153 -10.89 1.50 -11.91
CA ILE A 153 -9.50 1.09 -11.87
C ILE A 153 -9.27 -0.07 -12.84
N ASP A 154 -10.00 -1.16 -12.66
CA ASP A 154 -9.78 -2.39 -13.43
C ASP A 154 -10.00 -2.18 -14.94
N ALA A 155 -10.88 -1.22 -15.31
CA ALA A 155 -11.15 -0.86 -16.70
C ALA A 155 -10.12 0.10 -17.32
N MET A 156 -9.65 1.10 -16.57
CA MET A 156 -8.89 2.23 -17.16
C MET A 156 -7.45 2.37 -16.65
N ILE A 157 -7.16 1.87 -15.45
CA ILE A 157 -5.86 1.97 -14.78
C ILE A 157 -5.54 0.61 -14.15
N PRO A 158 -5.48 -0.46 -14.97
CA PRO A 158 -5.34 -1.82 -14.45
C PRO A 158 -4.01 -2.01 -13.72
N ILE A 159 -4.07 -2.79 -12.65
CA ILE A 159 -2.93 -3.16 -11.81
C ILE A 159 -2.53 -4.59 -12.10
N GLY A 160 -1.25 -4.84 -12.24
CA GLY A 160 -0.71 -6.19 -12.42
C GLY A 160 0.01 -6.71 -11.18
N ARG A 161 0.08 -8.03 -11.04
CA ARG A 161 0.78 -8.69 -9.94
C ARG A 161 2.28 -8.44 -10.03
N GLY A 162 2.83 -7.79 -9.00
CA GLY A 162 4.23 -7.36 -8.96
C GLY A 162 4.47 -5.91 -9.36
N GLN A 163 3.42 -5.16 -9.65
CA GLN A 163 3.46 -3.74 -9.99
C GLN A 163 3.51 -2.86 -8.73
N ARG A 164 4.02 -1.63 -8.91
CA ARG A 164 3.94 -0.54 -7.91
C ARG A 164 2.94 0.49 -8.42
N GLU A 165 1.77 0.55 -7.80
CA GLU A 165 0.69 1.47 -8.17
C GLU A 165 0.48 2.50 -7.07
N LEU A 166 0.79 3.76 -7.33
CA LEU A 166 0.62 4.85 -6.39
C LEU A 166 -0.85 5.28 -6.29
N ILE A 167 -1.36 5.40 -5.07
CA ILE A 167 -2.65 6.05 -4.80
C ILE A 167 -2.36 7.43 -4.19
N ILE A 168 -2.70 8.50 -4.92
CA ILE A 168 -2.33 9.86 -4.56
C ILE A 168 -3.54 10.79 -4.55
N GLY A 169 -3.60 11.71 -3.60
CA GLY A 169 -4.66 12.73 -3.50
C GLY A 169 -4.73 13.35 -2.11
N ASP A 170 -5.59 14.35 -1.96
CA ASP A 170 -5.76 15.09 -0.72
C ASP A 170 -6.37 14.23 0.41
N ARG A 171 -6.40 14.78 1.60
CA ARG A 171 -7.07 14.14 2.75
C ARG A 171 -8.52 13.82 2.44
N GLN A 172 -8.98 12.65 2.92
CA GLN A 172 -10.38 12.22 2.84
C GLN A 172 -10.95 12.06 1.41
N THR A 173 -10.11 11.95 0.39
CA THR A 173 -10.55 11.68 -1.00
C THR A 173 -10.84 10.21 -1.30
N GLY A 174 -10.65 9.31 -0.32
CA GLY A 174 -10.95 7.88 -0.47
C GLY A 174 -9.75 6.98 -0.74
N LYS A 175 -8.49 7.44 -0.54
CA LYS A 175 -7.28 6.64 -0.77
C LYS A 175 -7.29 5.31 -0.01
N THR A 176 -7.47 5.36 1.30
CA THR A 176 -7.57 4.17 2.16
C THR A 176 -8.75 3.26 1.76
N ALA A 177 -9.89 3.85 1.32
CA ALA A 177 -11.03 3.08 0.87
C ALA A 177 -10.70 2.21 -0.34
N ILE A 178 -10.02 2.76 -1.36
CA ILE A 178 -9.55 2.01 -2.53
C ILE A 178 -8.63 0.86 -2.11
N ALA A 179 -7.70 1.11 -1.21
CA ALA A 179 -6.77 0.09 -0.72
C ALA A 179 -7.51 -1.04 0.02
N VAL A 180 -8.46 -0.70 0.89
CA VAL A 180 -9.27 -1.68 1.64
C VAL A 180 -10.20 -2.47 0.70
N ASP A 181 -10.85 -1.81 -0.27
CA ASP A 181 -11.66 -2.48 -1.29
C ASP A 181 -10.83 -3.48 -2.11
N THR A 182 -9.60 -3.08 -2.47
CA THR A 182 -8.67 -3.97 -3.17
C THR A 182 -8.31 -5.19 -2.32
N ILE A 183 -8.07 -5.03 -1.02
CA ILE A 183 -7.81 -6.15 -0.10
C ILE A 183 -9.04 -7.07 -0.02
N ILE A 184 -10.23 -6.51 0.19
CA ILE A 184 -11.47 -7.28 0.29
C ILE A 184 -11.70 -8.11 -0.97
N ASN A 185 -11.38 -7.57 -2.14
CA ASN A 185 -11.54 -8.27 -3.42
C ASN A 185 -10.57 -9.44 -3.63
N GLN A 186 -9.52 -9.59 -2.83
CA GLN A 186 -8.57 -10.70 -2.97
C GLN A 186 -9.09 -12.04 -2.43
N LYS A 187 -10.29 -12.05 -1.84
CA LYS A 187 -10.91 -13.29 -1.33
C LYS A 187 -11.00 -14.37 -2.40
N GLY A 188 -10.35 -15.51 -2.13
CA GLY A 188 -10.32 -16.64 -3.06
C GLY A 188 -9.42 -16.50 -4.29
N LEU A 189 -8.67 -15.40 -4.42
CA LEU A 189 -7.76 -15.15 -5.56
C LEU A 189 -6.31 -15.59 -5.29
N GLY A 190 -6.03 -16.18 -4.12
CA GLY A 190 -4.70 -16.69 -3.77
C GLY A 190 -3.66 -15.59 -3.52
N VAL A 191 -4.09 -14.43 -3.04
CA VAL A 191 -3.23 -13.29 -2.73
C VAL A 191 -3.26 -13.01 -1.24
N PHE A 192 -2.10 -13.04 -0.59
CA PHE A 192 -1.94 -12.61 0.80
C PHE A 192 -1.80 -11.09 0.87
N CYS A 193 -2.50 -10.46 1.81
CA CYS A 193 -2.53 -9.00 1.89
C CYS A 193 -1.84 -8.50 3.16
N ILE A 194 -1.01 -7.48 3.02
CA ILE A 194 -0.33 -6.81 4.12
C ILE A 194 -0.77 -5.35 4.12
N TYR A 195 -1.46 -4.91 5.18
CA TYR A 195 -1.78 -3.51 5.38
C TYR A 195 -0.82 -2.89 6.37
N VAL A 196 -0.01 -1.93 5.93
CA VAL A 196 0.96 -1.23 6.77
C VAL A 196 0.40 0.16 7.12
N ALA A 197 0.01 0.34 8.37
CA ALA A 197 -0.44 1.63 8.91
C ALA A 197 0.76 2.41 9.45
N ILE A 198 1.03 3.58 8.87
CA ILE A 198 2.19 4.41 9.21
C ILE A 198 1.73 5.76 9.70
N GLY A 199 1.99 6.08 10.97
CA GLY A 199 1.63 7.37 11.56
C GLY A 199 0.12 7.66 11.56
N GLN A 200 -0.72 6.65 11.44
CA GLN A 200 -2.18 6.77 11.48
C GLN A 200 -2.68 6.85 12.93
N LYS A 201 -3.85 7.47 13.13
CA LYS A 201 -4.51 7.44 14.44
C LYS A 201 -4.91 6.01 14.80
N ARG A 202 -4.76 5.59 16.05
CA ARG A 202 -5.19 4.25 16.55
C ARG A 202 -6.62 3.92 16.18
N SER A 203 -7.54 4.91 16.29
CA SER A 203 -8.95 4.74 15.91
C SER A 203 -9.15 4.47 14.41
N THR A 204 -8.30 5.01 13.56
CA THR A 204 -8.34 4.75 12.10
C THR A 204 -7.89 3.32 11.82
N VAL A 205 -6.78 2.89 12.42
CA VAL A 205 -6.27 1.52 12.27
C VAL A 205 -7.30 0.50 12.78
N ALA A 206 -7.86 0.74 13.97
CA ALA A 206 -8.90 -0.13 14.53
C ALA A 206 -10.11 -0.27 13.61
N ARG A 207 -10.55 0.82 12.95
CA ARG A 207 -11.64 0.79 11.98
C ARG A 207 -11.28 -0.02 10.74
N VAL A 208 -10.07 0.12 10.20
CA VAL A 208 -9.62 -0.69 9.05
C VAL A 208 -9.61 -2.17 9.43
N VAL A 209 -9.01 -2.55 10.56
CA VAL A 209 -8.99 -3.94 11.05
C VAL A 209 -10.42 -4.48 11.18
N LYS A 210 -11.31 -3.74 11.82
CA LYS A 210 -12.72 -4.13 11.97
C LYS A 210 -13.40 -4.32 10.61
N THR A 211 -13.20 -3.42 9.66
CA THR A 211 -13.75 -3.55 8.31
C THR A 211 -13.23 -4.81 7.60
N LEU A 212 -11.93 -5.11 7.73
CA LEU A 212 -11.36 -6.34 7.17
C LEU A 212 -11.93 -7.59 7.84
N GLU A 213 -12.16 -7.58 9.16
CA GLU A 213 -12.79 -8.68 9.89
C GLU A 213 -14.25 -8.88 9.45
N GLU A 214 -15.04 -7.82 9.34
CA GLU A 214 -16.45 -7.87 8.90
C GLU A 214 -16.61 -8.44 7.49
N HIS A 215 -15.61 -8.27 6.63
CA HIS A 215 -15.59 -8.82 5.27
C HIS A 215 -14.81 -10.14 5.15
N HIS A 216 -14.42 -10.75 6.26
CA HIS A 216 -13.61 -11.97 6.30
C HIS A 216 -12.26 -11.85 5.58
N ALA A 217 -11.77 -10.63 5.39
CA ALA A 217 -10.50 -10.38 4.71
C ALA A 217 -9.29 -10.67 5.60
N MET A 218 -9.45 -10.72 6.93
CA MET A 218 -8.37 -11.11 7.85
C MET A 218 -7.97 -12.60 7.71
N GLU A 219 -8.78 -13.42 7.03
CA GLU A 219 -8.44 -14.83 6.76
C GLU A 219 -7.21 -14.98 5.81
N TYR A 220 -6.88 -13.96 5.06
CA TYR A 220 -5.73 -13.91 4.13
C TYR A 220 -4.92 -12.62 4.26
N SER A 221 -5.19 -11.84 5.30
CA SER A 221 -4.52 -10.54 5.52
C SER A 221 -3.83 -10.48 6.87
N MET A 222 -2.86 -9.58 6.98
CA MET A 222 -2.17 -9.20 8.20
C MET A 222 -1.96 -7.69 8.23
N VAL A 223 -1.83 -7.13 9.43
CA VAL A 223 -1.66 -5.69 9.63
C VAL A 223 -0.37 -5.43 10.39
N VAL A 224 0.46 -4.55 9.85
CA VAL A 224 1.63 -3.99 10.54
C VAL A 224 1.30 -2.57 10.92
N SER A 225 1.36 -2.24 12.20
CA SER A 225 0.92 -0.93 12.70
C SER A 225 2.03 -0.21 13.45
N ALA A 226 2.33 1.01 13.00
CA ALA A 226 3.06 2.01 13.75
C ALA A 226 2.24 3.30 13.74
N THR A 227 1.54 3.56 14.83
CA THR A 227 0.56 4.65 14.95
C THR A 227 1.23 6.01 15.17
N ALA A 228 0.47 7.09 15.10
CA ALA A 228 0.98 8.44 15.35
C ALA A 228 1.47 8.66 16.80
N SER A 229 1.10 7.77 17.74
CA SER A 229 1.59 7.80 19.12
C SER A 229 2.83 6.94 19.35
N ASP A 230 3.23 6.15 18.35
CA ASP A 230 4.45 5.36 18.45
C ASP A 230 5.66 6.21 18.04
N ALA A 231 6.82 5.91 18.61
CA ALA A 231 8.07 6.62 18.32
C ALA A 231 8.41 6.61 16.82
N ALA A 232 9.05 7.66 16.34
CA ALA A 232 9.42 7.79 14.92
C ALA A 232 10.20 6.58 14.37
N PRO A 233 11.07 5.92 15.12
CA PRO A 233 11.72 4.68 14.70
C PRO A 233 10.77 3.57 14.29
N MET A 234 9.69 3.37 15.03
CA MET A 234 8.68 2.36 14.72
C MET A 234 7.95 2.70 13.43
N GLN A 235 7.63 3.97 13.21
CA GLN A 235 7.01 4.44 11.96
C GLN A 235 7.96 4.29 10.76
N PHE A 236 9.26 4.48 10.98
CA PHE A 236 10.29 4.28 9.96
C PHE A 236 10.43 2.80 9.57
N LEU A 237 10.43 1.88 10.55
CA LEU A 237 10.64 0.46 10.31
C LEU A 237 9.42 -0.27 9.74
N ALA A 238 8.21 0.15 10.09
CA ALA A 238 6.98 -0.56 9.74
C ALA A 238 6.85 -0.89 8.24
N PRO A 239 7.14 0.01 7.28
CA PRO A 239 7.06 -0.33 5.86
C PRO A 239 8.05 -1.42 5.45
N PHE A 240 9.27 -1.39 5.98
CA PHE A 240 10.30 -2.39 5.68
C PHE A 240 9.97 -3.75 6.30
N ALA A 241 9.42 -3.77 7.52
CA ALA A 241 8.91 -4.98 8.16
C ALA A 241 7.76 -5.60 7.35
N GLY A 242 6.80 -4.77 6.92
CA GLY A 242 5.71 -5.21 6.04
C GLY A 242 6.22 -5.77 4.72
N ALA A 243 7.23 -5.12 4.11
CA ALA A 243 7.87 -5.62 2.89
C ALA A 243 8.52 -6.99 3.11
N ALA A 244 9.27 -7.20 4.20
CA ALA A 244 9.89 -8.48 4.53
C ALA A 244 8.84 -9.60 4.70
N ILE A 245 7.71 -9.31 5.33
CA ILE A 245 6.58 -10.24 5.44
C ILE A 245 6.00 -10.58 4.06
N GLY A 246 5.81 -9.58 3.20
CA GLY A 246 5.30 -9.78 1.84
C GLY A 246 6.26 -10.56 0.95
N GLU A 247 7.56 -10.32 1.08
CA GLU A 247 8.60 -11.03 0.35
C GLU A 247 8.64 -12.52 0.67
N TYR A 248 8.36 -12.92 1.91
CA TYR A 248 8.25 -14.33 2.27
C TYR A 248 7.26 -15.06 1.35
N PHE A 249 6.09 -14.50 1.09
CA PHE A 249 5.12 -15.12 0.18
C PHE A 249 5.60 -15.11 -1.27
N ARG A 250 6.12 -13.97 -1.74
CA ARG A 250 6.69 -13.84 -3.09
C ARG A 250 7.78 -14.89 -3.36
N ASP A 251 8.72 -15.02 -2.44
CA ASP A 251 9.90 -15.88 -2.60
C ASP A 251 9.56 -17.38 -2.46
N ASN A 252 8.38 -17.70 -1.90
CA ASN A 252 7.81 -19.05 -1.87
C ASN A 252 6.78 -19.31 -2.98
N GLY A 253 6.85 -18.57 -4.10
CA GLY A 253 6.01 -18.79 -5.28
C GLY A 253 4.54 -18.37 -5.11
N LYS A 254 4.22 -17.63 -4.02
CA LYS A 254 2.87 -17.12 -3.75
C LYS A 254 2.74 -15.67 -4.20
N HIS A 255 1.52 -15.14 -4.11
CA HIS A 255 1.26 -13.74 -4.45
C HIS A 255 0.94 -12.96 -3.19
N ALA A 256 1.52 -11.77 -3.07
CA ALA A 256 1.23 -10.85 -1.99
C ALA A 256 0.90 -9.45 -2.53
N LEU A 257 0.03 -8.77 -1.79
CA LEU A 257 -0.33 -7.36 -1.96
C LEU A 257 0.07 -6.61 -0.70
N ILE A 258 0.84 -5.54 -0.83
CA ILE A 258 1.19 -4.68 0.29
C ILE A 258 0.66 -3.26 0.08
N VAL A 259 0.00 -2.73 1.08
CA VAL A 259 -0.48 -1.34 1.14
C VAL A 259 0.37 -0.57 2.14
N TYR A 260 0.89 0.59 1.76
CA TYR A 260 1.60 1.51 2.65
C TYR A 260 0.74 2.75 2.90
N ASP A 261 0.06 2.84 4.02
CA ASP A 261 -0.84 3.94 4.38
C ASP A 261 -0.30 4.74 5.57
N ASP A 262 0.47 5.83 5.36
CA ASP A 262 0.94 6.40 4.10
C ASP A 262 2.46 6.70 4.12
N LEU A 263 3.04 6.77 2.93
CA LEU A 263 4.47 7.06 2.78
C LEU A 263 4.82 8.55 3.00
N SER A 264 3.85 9.46 2.98
CA SER A 264 4.07 10.87 3.38
C SER A 264 4.50 10.94 4.85
N LYS A 265 3.82 10.20 5.74
CA LYS A 265 4.17 10.11 7.16
C LYS A 265 5.46 9.33 7.38
N HIS A 266 5.72 8.30 6.58
CA HIS A 266 7.01 7.61 6.58
C HIS A 266 8.18 8.57 6.33
N ALA A 267 8.07 9.44 5.32
CA ALA A 267 9.07 10.45 5.03
C ALA A 267 9.25 11.44 6.21
N VAL A 268 8.15 11.86 6.85
CA VAL A 268 8.19 12.74 8.04
C VAL A 268 8.91 12.06 9.20
N ALA A 269 8.62 10.79 9.48
CA ALA A 269 9.32 10.03 10.53
C ALA A 269 10.82 9.93 10.22
N TYR A 270 11.19 9.65 8.98
CA TYR A 270 12.60 9.60 8.57
C TYR A 270 13.29 10.98 8.67
N ARG A 271 12.61 12.06 8.33
CA ARG A 271 13.10 13.43 8.53
C ARG A 271 13.37 13.71 10.02
N GLN A 272 12.45 13.34 10.89
CA GLN A 272 12.62 13.50 12.34
C GLN A 272 13.84 12.74 12.83
N LEU A 273 14.00 11.47 12.50
CA LEU A 273 15.16 10.66 12.86
C LEU A 273 16.47 11.24 12.34
N SER A 274 16.49 11.70 11.09
CA SER A 274 17.68 12.26 10.47
C SER A 274 18.12 13.56 11.13
N LEU A 275 17.19 14.43 11.51
CA LEU A 275 17.48 15.66 12.23
C LEU A 275 18.00 15.39 13.65
N LEU A 276 17.42 14.44 14.37
CA LEU A 276 17.87 14.01 15.68
C LEU A 276 19.28 13.39 15.65
N LEU A 277 19.57 12.62 14.59
CA LEU A 277 20.90 12.09 14.31
C LEU A 277 21.88 13.14 13.73
N ARG A 278 21.46 14.41 13.66
CA ARG A 278 22.25 15.54 13.15
C ARG A 278 22.73 15.37 11.69
N ARG A 279 22.02 14.58 10.88
CA ARG A 279 22.28 14.52 9.44
C ARG A 279 21.93 15.86 8.79
N PRO A 280 22.73 16.35 7.82
CA PRO A 280 22.47 17.65 7.20
C PRO A 280 21.13 17.63 6.47
N PRO A 281 20.23 18.64 6.73
CA PRO A 281 18.95 18.73 6.04
C PRO A 281 19.12 19.27 4.61
N GLY A 282 18.29 18.76 3.72
CA GLY A 282 18.10 19.25 2.35
C GLY A 282 16.78 20.00 2.16
N ARG A 283 16.16 19.85 0.99
CA ARG A 283 14.87 20.48 0.66
C ARG A 283 13.78 20.10 1.66
N GLU A 284 13.03 21.09 2.15
CA GLU A 284 11.96 20.93 3.17
C GLU A 284 12.43 20.23 4.45
N ALA A 285 13.72 20.38 4.78
CA ALA A 285 14.40 19.71 5.89
C ALA A 285 14.46 18.17 5.79
N TYR A 286 14.12 17.57 4.65
CA TYR A 286 14.36 16.16 4.43
C TYR A 286 15.84 15.86 4.21
N PRO A 287 16.34 14.70 4.66
CA PRO A 287 17.72 14.30 4.37
C PRO A 287 17.91 14.02 2.87
N GLY A 288 19.13 14.17 2.38
CA GLY A 288 19.43 14.03 0.95
C GLY A 288 19.13 12.66 0.35
N ASP A 289 19.01 11.64 1.19
CA ASP A 289 18.73 10.25 0.81
C ASP A 289 17.25 9.85 0.92
N VAL A 290 16.32 10.81 1.09
CA VAL A 290 14.88 10.51 1.19
C VAL A 290 14.32 9.85 -0.08
N PHE A 291 14.86 10.14 -1.25
CA PHE A 291 14.51 9.43 -2.48
C PHE A 291 14.92 7.96 -2.37
N TYR A 292 16.12 7.68 -1.90
CA TYR A 292 16.63 6.33 -1.72
C TYR A 292 15.84 5.55 -0.66
N LEU A 293 15.33 6.21 0.38
CA LEU A 293 14.42 5.61 1.36
C LEU A 293 13.23 4.90 0.69
N HIS A 294 12.51 5.61 -0.17
CA HIS A 294 11.33 5.08 -0.85
C HIS A 294 11.69 4.16 -2.02
N SER A 295 12.77 4.45 -2.76
CA SER A 295 13.16 3.61 -3.88
C SER A 295 13.62 2.22 -3.43
N ARG A 296 14.46 2.11 -2.37
CA ARG A 296 14.89 0.82 -1.86
C ARG A 296 13.74 0.00 -1.24
N LEU A 297 12.70 0.68 -0.72
CA LEU A 297 11.48 0.03 -0.24
C LEU A 297 10.62 -0.49 -1.40
N LEU A 298 10.28 0.38 -2.35
CA LEU A 298 9.34 0.08 -3.42
C LEU A 298 9.91 -0.85 -4.49
N GLU A 299 11.21 -0.82 -4.74
CA GLU A 299 11.88 -1.76 -5.65
C GLU A 299 11.81 -3.23 -5.19
N ARG A 300 11.51 -3.47 -3.92
CA ARG A 300 11.27 -4.83 -3.38
C ARG A 300 9.98 -5.45 -3.92
N ALA A 301 9.01 -4.64 -4.35
CA ALA A 301 7.83 -5.10 -5.07
C ALA A 301 8.22 -5.51 -6.49
N ALA A 302 7.96 -6.78 -6.82
CA ALA A 302 8.34 -7.36 -8.10
C ALA A 302 7.54 -8.64 -8.41
N LYS A 303 7.50 -8.99 -9.69
CA LYS A 303 7.11 -10.32 -10.18
C LYS A 303 8.38 -11.12 -10.45
N LEU A 304 8.56 -12.23 -9.75
CA LEU A 304 9.67 -13.14 -9.98
C LEU A 304 9.41 -14.01 -11.21
N ASN A 305 10.49 -14.45 -11.86
CA ASN A 305 10.41 -15.35 -12.99
C ASN A 305 10.00 -16.78 -12.55
N ASP A 306 9.57 -17.60 -13.52
CA ASP A 306 9.05 -18.94 -13.25
C ASP A 306 10.11 -19.89 -12.66
N LYS A 307 11.40 -19.65 -12.92
CA LYS A 307 12.50 -20.42 -12.32
C LYS A 307 12.59 -20.23 -10.80
N LEU A 308 12.09 -19.10 -10.31
CA LEU A 308 12.00 -18.76 -8.90
C LEU A 308 10.58 -18.93 -8.33
N GLY A 309 9.74 -19.74 -9.01
CA GLY A 309 8.39 -20.05 -8.58
C GLY A 309 7.32 -19.05 -9.01
N GLY A 310 7.66 -17.99 -9.76
CA GLY A 310 6.69 -17.05 -10.34
C GLY A 310 5.88 -16.24 -9.32
N GLY A 311 6.33 -16.13 -8.07
CA GLY A 311 5.66 -15.35 -7.03
C GLY A 311 5.70 -13.85 -7.30
N SER A 312 4.85 -13.08 -6.62
CA SER A 312 4.78 -11.63 -6.78
C SER A 312 4.52 -10.90 -5.47
N LEU A 313 5.09 -9.69 -5.36
CA LEU A 313 4.73 -8.70 -4.35
C LEU A 313 4.29 -7.43 -5.08
N THR A 314 3.01 -7.09 -4.98
CA THR A 314 2.41 -5.89 -5.56
C THR A 314 2.33 -4.82 -4.49
N ALA A 315 2.76 -3.59 -4.79
CA ALA A 315 2.74 -2.49 -3.82
C ALA A 315 1.72 -1.42 -4.19
N LEU A 316 0.93 -1.02 -3.21
CA LEU A 316 0.02 0.13 -3.26
C LEU A 316 0.48 1.18 -2.24
N PRO A 317 1.51 1.99 -2.55
CA PRO A 317 1.86 3.13 -1.72
C PRO A 317 0.78 4.20 -1.80
N ILE A 318 0.49 4.82 -0.65
CA ILE A 318 -0.42 5.96 -0.55
C ILE A 318 0.41 7.21 -0.25
N ILE A 319 0.15 8.28 -1.00
CA ILE A 319 0.70 9.62 -0.77
C ILE A 319 -0.43 10.61 -0.54
N GLU A 320 -0.28 11.44 0.48
CA GLU A 320 -1.18 12.55 0.78
C GLU A 320 -0.65 13.83 0.15
N THR A 321 -1.48 14.49 -0.67
CA THR A 321 -1.21 15.84 -1.20
C THR A 321 -1.90 16.90 -0.36
N GLN A 322 -1.50 18.15 -0.55
CA GLN A 322 -2.17 19.34 -0.01
C GLN A 322 -2.65 20.18 -1.18
N ALA A 323 -3.93 20.50 -1.20
CA ALA A 323 -4.56 21.28 -2.29
C ALA A 323 -4.27 20.73 -3.72
N GLY A 324 -4.16 19.42 -3.87
CA GLY A 324 -3.91 18.76 -5.14
C GLY A 324 -2.48 18.92 -5.67
N ASP A 325 -1.54 19.47 -4.89
CA ASP A 325 -0.16 19.71 -5.34
C ASP A 325 0.63 18.40 -5.46
N VAL A 326 0.72 17.89 -6.67
CA VAL A 326 1.56 16.73 -7.03
C VAL A 326 3.02 17.10 -7.31
N SER A 327 3.34 18.39 -7.38
CA SER A 327 4.71 18.90 -7.65
C SER A 327 5.56 19.05 -6.38
N ALA A 328 4.95 18.84 -5.20
CA ALA A 328 5.64 18.82 -3.92
C ALA A 328 6.73 17.73 -3.89
N TYR A 329 7.69 17.86 -2.98
CA TYR A 329 8.92 17.08 -2.99
C TYR A 329 8.69 15.57 -2.86
N ILE A 330 7.95 15.13 -1.86
CA ILE A 330 7.71 13.69 -1.63
C ILE A 330 6.78 13.08 -2.70
N PRO A 331 5.65 13.71 -3.10
CA PRO A 331 4.84 13.24 -4.22
C PRO A 331 5.65 13.01 -5.50
N THR A 332 6.45 13.99 -5.92
CA THR A 332 7.29 13.90 -7.14
C THR A 332 8.26 12.71 -7.07
N ASN A 333 8.91 12.50 -5.93
CA ASN A 333 9.80 11.38 -5.73
C ASN A 333 9.08 10.03 -5.90
N VAL A 334 7.93 9.84 -5.26
CA VAL A 334 7.21 8.55 -5.30
C VAL A 334 6.58 8.32 -6.68
N ILE A 335 6.06 9.35 -7.36
CA ILE A 335 5.59 9.25 -8.75
C ILE A 335 6.69 8.73 -9.68
N SER A 336 7.94 9.18 -9.48
CA SER A 336 9.06 8.74 -10.33
C SER A 336 9.50 7.30 -10.06
N ILE A 337 9.29 6.80 -8.83
CA ILE A 337 9.67 5.43 -8.42
C ILE A 337 8.61 4.40 -8.86
N THR A 338 7.34 4.79 -8.91
CA THR A 338 6.22 3.89 -9.18
C THR A 338 5.98 3.68 -10.68
N ASP A 339 5.37 2.54 -11.03
CA ASP A 339 5.09 2.19 -12.43
C ASP A 339 3.82 2.87 -12.95
N ALA A 340 2.95 3.29 -12.03
CA ALA A 340 1.65 3.86 -12.36
C ALA A 340 1.09 4.66 -11.19
N GLN A 341 0.04 5.44 -11.44
CA GLN A 341 -0.60 6.26 -10.41
C GLN A 341 -2.11 6.38 -10.60
N ILE A 342 -2.84 6.28 -9.50
CA ILE A 342 -4.26 6.58 -9.37
C ILE A 342 -4.39 7.92 -8.64
N TYR A 343 -4.78 8.97 -9.35
CA TYR A 343 -4.97 10.30 -8.79
C TYR A 343 -6.42 10.51 -8.38
N LEU A 344 -6.65 10.90 -7.12
CA LEU A 344 -7.96 11.21 -6.57
C LEU A 344 -8.14 12.72 -6.43
N GLY A 345 -9.14 13.27 -7.16
CA GLY A 345 -9.45 14.69 -7.15
C GLY A 345 -10.45 15.05 -6.05
N SER A 346 -10.18 16.12 -5.29
CA SER A 346 -11.09 16.64 -4.27
C SER A 346 -12.38 17.20 -4.88
N ASP A 347 -12.27 17.87 -6.02
CA ASP A 347 -13.38 18.39 -6.82
C ASP A 347 -14.36 17.28 -7.24
N LEU A 348 -13.84 16.17 -7.73
CA LEU A 348 -14.64 15.00 -8.08
C LEU A 348 -15.30 14.37 -6.86
N PHE A 349 -14.57 14.29 -5.74
CA PHE A 349 -15.12 13.73 -4.51
C PHE A 349 -16.29 14.52 -3.96
N TYR A 350 -16.17 15.85 -3.93
CA TYR A 350 -17.22 16.74 -3.44
C TYR A 350 -18.39 16.90 -4.43
N SER A 351 -18.16 16.72 -5.74
CA SER A 351 -19.23 16.64 -6.74
C SER A 351 -19.99 15.31 -6.73
N GLY A 352 -19.63 14.37 -5.81
CA GLY A 352 -20.34 13.10 -5.66
C GLY A 352 -19.88 11.99 -6.64
N ILE A 353 -18.76 12.18 -7.32
CA ILE A 353 -18.12 11.12 -8.13
C ILE A 353 -17.23 10.29 -7.21
N ARG A 354 -17.67 9.08 -6.89
CA ARG A 354 -16.96 8.17 -5.97
C ARG A 354 -16.89 6.76 -6.56
N PRO A 355 -15.66 6.20 -6.72
CA PRO A 355 -14.35 6.76 -6.36
C PRO A 355 -14.00 8.00 -7.19
N ALA A 356 -13.29 8.94 -6.56
CA ALA A 356 -12.97 10.26 -7.13
C ALA A 356 -11.75 10.22 -8.08
N ILE A 357 -11.72 9.24 -8.96
CA ILE A 357 -10.55 8.97 -9.84
C ILE A 357 -10.52 9.97 -10.98
N ASN A 358 -9.46 10.75 -11.04
CA ASN A 358 -9.17 11.60 -12.18
C ASN A 358 -8.45 10.81 -13.27
N VAL A 359 -9.18 10.37 -14.28
CA VAL A 359 -8.66 9.54 -15.38
C VAL A 359 -7.60 10.27 -16.22
N GLY A 360 -7.66 11.59 -16.30
CA GLY A 360 -6.69 12.40 -17.05
C GLY A 360 -5.30 12.42 -16.41
N LEU A 361 -5.25 12.55 -15.06
CA LEU A 361 -3.99 12.58 -14.29
C LEU A 361 -3.50 11.20 -13.87
N SER A 362 -4.37 10.19 -13.94
CA SER A 362 -4.01 8.80 -13.63
C SER A 362 -3.33 8.15 -14.84
N VAL A 363 -2.28 7.38 -14.57
CA VAL A 363 -1.46 6.74 -15.62
C VAL A 363 -1.19 5.30 -15.24
N SER A 364 -1.27 4.38 -16.19
CA SER A 364 -0.77 3.01 -16.06
C SER A 364 0.23 2.71 -17.17
N ARG A 365 1.48 2.40 -16.81
CA ARG A 365 2.52 2.00 -17.77
C ARG A 365 2.39 0.53 -18.18
N VAL A 366 1.74 -0.29 -17.37
CA VAL A 366 1.46 -1.71 -17.65
C VAL A 366 0.24 -1.82 -18.57
N GLY A 367 -0.79 -1.01 -18.33
CA GLY A 367 -1.97 -0.88 -19.17
C GLY A 367 -2.67 -2.22 -19.42
N GLY A 368 -3.19 -2.42 -20.61
CA GLY A 368 -3.95 -3.60 -21.00
C GLY A 368 -3.18 -4.94 -20.95
N SER A 369 -1.88 -4.95 -20.62
CA SER A 369 -1.13 -6.19 -20.35
C SER A 369 -1.55 -6.83 -19.02
N ALA A 370 -2.06 -6.04 -18.08
CA ALA A 370 -2.58 -6.47 -16.78
C ALA A 370 -4.12 -6.58 -16.76
N GLN A 371 -4.75 -6.77 -17.90
CA GLN A 371 -6.20 -6.99 -17.99
C GLN A 371 -6.52 -8.37 -18.58
N ILE A 372 -7.64 -8.95 -18.14
CA ILE A 372 -8.21 -10.07 -18.88
C ILE A 372 -8.65 -9.58 -20.27
N LYS A 373 -8.56 -10.46 -21.27
CA LYS A 373 -8.74 -10.06 -22.66
C LYS A 373 -10.13 -9.45 -22.94
N THR A 374 -11.17 -9.95 -22.29
CA THR A 374 -12.52 -9.41 -22.39
C THR A 374 -12.63 -8.00 -21.81
N MET A 375 -12.03 -7.71 -20.66
CA MET A 375 -11.98 -6.36 -20.11
C MET A 375 -11.24 -5.41 -21.04
N LYS A 376 -10.08 -5.83 -21.54
CA LYS A 376 -9.30 -5.03 -22.51
C LYS A 376 -10.10 -4.70 -23.76
N GLN A 377 -10.92 -5.64 -24.26
CA GLN A 377 -11.78 -5.43 -25.43
C GLN A 377 -12.90 -4.45 -25.14
N VAL A 378 -13.60 -4.60 -24.01
CA VAL A 378 -14.78 -3.80 -23.66
C VAL A 378 -14.40 -2.39 -23.22
N ALA A 379 -13.33 -2.25 -22.46
CA ALA A 379 -12.88 -0.97 -21.91
C ALA A 379 -11.88 -0.22 -22.81
N GLY A 380 -11.56 -0.75 -24.00
CA GLY A 380 -10.48 -0.22 -24.84
C GLY A 380 -10.61 1.25 -25.25
N THR A 381 -11.83 1.73 -25.47
CA THR A 381 -12.11 3.12 -25.83
C THR A 381 -12.58 3.96 -24.64
N LEU A 382 -12.95 3.34 -23.53
CA LEU A 382 -13.62 3.99 -22.39
C LEU A 382 -12.86 5.22 -21.87
N ARG A 383 -11.54 5.13 -21.78
CA ARG A 383 -10.70 6.24 -21.32
C ARG A 383 -10.75 7.43 -22.29
N LEU A 384 -10.72 7.16 -23.60
CA LEU A 384 -10.81 8.19 -24.64
C LEU A 384 -12.20 8.83 -24.65
N ASP A 385 -13.23 8.00 -24.56
CA ASP A 385 -14.65 8.47 -24.55
C ASP A 385 -14.91 9.40 -23.36
N LEU A 386 -14.39 9.06 -22.17
CA LEU A 386 -14.49 9.90 -20.98
C LEU A 386 -13.66 11.19 -21.05
N ALA A 387 -12.49 11.16 -21.71
CA ALA A 387 -11.69 12.35 -21.93
C ALA A 387 -12.43 13.32 -22.87
N GLN A 388 -12.96 12.82 -23.98
CA GLN A 388 -13.77 13.62 -24.92
C GLN A 388 -15.03 14.18 -24.25
N TYR A 389 -15.71 13.36 -23.45
CA TYR A 389 -16.86 13.83 -22.67
C TYR A 389 -16.51 15.03 -21.78
N ARG A 390 -15.38 14.97 -21.04
CA ARG A 390 -14.96 16.07 -20.16
C ARG A 390 -14.66 17.35 -20.91
N GLU A 391 -13.97 17.25 -22.05
CA GLU A 391 -13.69 18.40 -22.92
C GLU A 391 -15.00 19.02 -23.43
N MET A 392 -15.89 18.20 -23.96
CA MET A 392 -17.20 18.68 -24.46
C MET A 392 -18.09 19.23 -23.36
N ALA A 393 -18.07 18.63 -22.16
CA ALA A 393 -18.83 19.14 -21.01
C ALA A 393 -18.33 20.52 -20.56
N ALA A 394 -17.03 20.78 -20.63
CA ALA A 394 -16.47 22.10 -20.36
C ALA A 394 -16.92 23.13 -21.40
N PHE A 395 -16.93 22.79 -22.69
CA PHE A 395 -17.44 23.66 -23.75
C PHE A 395 -18.95 23.94 -23.64
N ALA A 396 -19.73 22.94 -23.27
CA ALA A 396 -21.19 23.08 -23.13
C ALA A 396 -21.60 24.11 -22.05
N GLN A 397 -20.76 24.35 -21.05
CA GLN A 397 -20.96 25.37 -20.03
C GLN A 397 -20.93 26.80 -20.58
N PHE A 398 -20.30 27.02 -21.73
CA PHE A 398 -20.18 28.35 -22.36
C PHE A 398 -21.34 28.66 -23.34
N GLY A 399 -22.41 27.84 -23.39
CA GLY A 399 -23.68 28.19 -24.09
C GLY A 399 -23.65 28.07 -25.59
N SER A 400 -22.78 27.31 -26.20
CA SER A 400 -22.78 27.03 -27.64
C SER A 400 -23.94 26.10 -28.03
N GLU A 401 -24.62 26.36 -29.16
CA GLU A 401 -25.54 25.40 -29.77
C GLU A 401 -24.77 24.15 -30.17
N LEU A 402 -25.05 23.03 -29.51
CA LEU A 402 -24.42 21.73 -29.76
C LEU A 402 -25.18 20.98 -30.84
N ASP A 403 -24.48 20.38 -31.79
CA ASP A 403 -25.09 19.48 -32.75
C ASP A 403 -25.63 18.20 -32.07
N LYS A 404 -26.50 17.47 -32.76
CA LYS A 404 -27.15 16.25 -32.22
C LYS A 404 -26.12 15.16 -31.85
N ALA A 405 -25.03 15.02 -32.58
CA ALA A 405 -24.00 14.00 -32.32
C ALA A 405 -23.26 14.33 -31.02
N THR A 406 -22.86 15.57 -30.81
CA THR A 406 -22.23 16.06 -29.58
C THR A 406 -23.18 15.91 -28.36
N GLN A 407 -24.48 16.23 -28.54
CA GLN A 407 -25.49 16.03 -27.49
C GLN A 407 -25.59 14.53 -27.09
N MET A 408 -25.60 13.62 -28.06
CA MET A 408 -25.62 12.17 -27.79
C MET A 408 -24.35 11.70 -27.06
N GLN A 409 -23.17 12.19 -27.46
CA GLN A 409 -21.92 11.87 -26.77
C GLN A 409 -21.91 12.38 -25.33
N LEU A 410 -22.37 13.59 -25.08
CA LEU A 410 -22.52 14.15 -23.74
C LEU A 410 -23.50 13.31 -22.90
N ALA A 411 -24.66 12.98 -23.46
CA ALA A 411 -25.65 12.16 -22.78
C ALA A 411 -25.13 10.77 -22.42
N ARG A 412 -24.33 10.13 -23.28
CA ARG A 412 -23.65 8.86 -23.01
C ARG A 412 -22.57 9.03 -21.96
N GLY A 413 -21.73 10.06 -22.06
CA GLY A 413 -20.65 10.34 -21.12
C GLY A 413 -21.15 10.52 -19.68
N VAL A 414 -22.24 11.26 -19.46
CA VAL A 414 -22.87 11.40 -18.14
C VAL A 414 -23.25 10.04 -17.56
N ARG A 415 -23.88 9.17 -18.37
CA ARG A 415 -24.29 7.82 -17.95
C ARG A 415 -23.09 6.91 -17.66
N MET A 416 -22.03 7.03 -18.45
CA MET A 416 -20.80 6.28 -18.18
C MET A 416 -20.12 6.72 -16.87
N VAL A 417 -20.10 8.03 -16.57
CA VAL A 417 -19.63 8.53 -15.28
C VAL A 417 -20.49 7.98 -14.13
N GLU A 418 -21.81 7.95 -14.28
CA GLU A 418 -22.70 7.40 -13.25
C GLU A 418 -22.53 5.88 -13.08
N LEU A 419 -22.36 5.14 -14.18
CA LEU A 419 -22.08 3.69 -14.15
C LEU A 419 -20.78 3.36 -13.42
N LEU A 420 -19.75 4.18 -13.58
CA LEU A 420 -18.45 3.97 -12.95
C LEU A 420 -18.42 4.31 -11.45
N LYS A 421 -19.43 4.99 -10.94
CA LYS A 421 -19.55 5.18 -9.49
C LYS A 421 -19.79 3.85 -8.79
N GLN A 422 -19.20 3.70 -7.62
CA GLN A 422 -19.27 2.46 -6.85
C GLN A 422 -19.27 2.77 -5.35
N GLY A 423 -20.07 2.04 -4.60
CA GLY A 423 -20.12 2.17 -3.14
C GLY A 423 -18.85 1.64 -2.49
N GLN A 424 -18.49 2.22 -1.35
CA GLN A 424 -17.36 1.79 -0.54
C GLN A 424 -17.62 0.38 0.03
N TYR A 425 -16.59 -0.45 0.09
CA TYR A 425 -16.61 -1.83 0.58
C TYR A 425 -17.57 -2.76 -0.20
N LYS A 426 -17.74 -2.45 -1.48
CA LYS A 426 -18.53 -3.25 -2.42
C LYS A 426 -17.71 -3.54 -3.69
N PRO A 427 -16.59 -4.26 -3.58
CA PRO A 427 -15.83 -4.65 -4.76
C PRO A 427 -16.69 -5.59 -5.64
N MET A 428 -16.54 -5.44 -6.95
CA MET A 428 -17.31 -6.16 -7.95
C MET A 428 -16.42 -7.19 -8.66
N PRO A 429 -16.89 -8.44 -8.83
CA PRO A 429 -16.18 -9.44 -9.63
C PRO A 429 -15.94 -8.96 -11.06
N VAL A 430 -14.79 -9.30 -11.65
CA VAL A 430 -14.40 -8.81 -12.98
C VAL A 430 -15.41 -9.16 -14.09
N ALA A 431 -16.09 -10.30 -14.00
CA ALA A 431 -17.13 -10.67 -14.95
C ALA A 431 -18.30 -9.68 -14.93
N ASP A 432 -18.73 -9.27 -13.75
CA ASP A 432 -19.81 -8.32 -13.56
C ASP A 432 -19.40 -6.91 -14.05
N GLN A 433 -18.16 -6.53 -13.80
CA GLN A 433 -17.60 -5.28 -14.34
C GLN A 433 -17.62 -5.28 -15.88
N VAL A 434 -17.20 -6.36 -16.52
CA VAL A 434 -17.20 -6.49 -17.97
C VAL A 434 -18.63 -6.38 -18.53
N LEU A 435 -19.61 -7.04 -17.92
CA LEU A 435 -21.01 -7.00 -18.34
C LEU A 435 -21.61 -5.59 -18.19
N SER A 436 -21.33 -4.92 -17.07
CA SER A 436 -21.78 -3.55 -16.83
C SER A 436 -21.18 -2.57 -17.84
N ILE A 437 -19.86 -2.61 -18.05
CA ILE A 437 -19.18 -1.72 -18.98
C ILE A 437 -19.60 -2.03 -20.42
N TYR A 438 -19.79 -3.30 -20.79
CA TYR A 438 -20.29 -3.69 -22.09
C TYR A 438 -21.66 -3.04 -22.38
N ALA A 439 -22.58 -3.07 -21.43
CA ALA A 439 -23.89 -2.43 -21.57
C ALA A 439 -23.76 -0.91 -21.79
N GLY A 440 -22.87 -0.24 -21.05
CA GLY A 440 -22.63 1.20 -21.18
C GLY A 440 -22.01 1.58 -22.53
N VAL A 441 -20.92 0.94 -22.90
CA VAL A 441 -20.17 1.26 -24.12
C VAL A 441 -20.99 0.95 -25.40
N ASN A 442 -21.82 -0.10 -25.38
CA ASN A 442 -22.64 -0.46 -26.52
C ASN A 442 -24.00 0.28 -26.59
N GLY A 443 -24.22 1.33 -25.79
CA GLY A 443 -25.36 2.22 -25.89
C GLY A 443 -26.67 1.71 -25.26
N PHE A 444 -26.64 0.62 -24.49
CA PHE A 444 -27.85 0.11 -23.80
C PHE A 444 -28.33 1.00 -22.67
N LEU A 445 -27.53 2.00 -22.28
CA LEU A 445 -27.88 3.01 -21.27
C LEU A 445 -28.40 4.32 -21.88
N ASP A 446 -28.33 4.51 -23.20
CA ASP A 446 -28.55 5.81 -23.83
C ASP A 446 -30.00 6.39 -23.59
N ASP A 447 -30.97 5.53 -23.41
CA ASP A 447 -32.36 5.85 -23.09
C ASP A 447 -32.75 5.69 -21.61
N VAL A 448 -31.80 5.27 -20.76
CA VAL A 448 -32.00 5.13 -19.31
C VAL A 448 -31.81 6.50 -18.63
N PRO A 449 -32.72 6.96 -17.75
CA PRO A 449 -32.52 8.16 -16.96
C PRO A 449 -31.25 8.04 -16.10
N VAL A 450 -30.46 9.14 -15.96
CA VAL A 450 -29.17 9.16 -15.29
C VAL A 450 -29.28 8.68 -13.84
N ASP A 451 -30.33 9.10 -13.13
CA ASP A 451 -30.62 8.70 -11.74
C ASP A 451 -30.95 7.20 -11.58
N LYS A 452 -31.31 6.52 -12.68
CA LYS A 452 -31.63 5.08 -12.71
C LYS A 452 -30.50 4.19 -13.21
N VAL A 453 -29.37 4.75 -13.62
CA VAL A 453 -28.25 3.96 -14.18
C VAL A 453 -27.73 2.90 -13.19
N ARG A 454 -27.62 3.23 -11.93
CA ARG A 454 -27.19 2.28 -10.88
C ARG A 454 -28.21 1.18 -10.65
N GLN A 455 -29.49 1.54 -10.60
CA GLN A 455 -30.56 0.55 -10.47
C GLN A 455 -30.57 -0.40 -11.66
N PHE A 456 -30.39 0.14 -12.88
CA PHE A 456 -30.27 -0.66 -14.09
C PHE A 456 -29.09 -1.66 -13.98
N GLU A 457 -27.94 -1.24 -13.48
CA GLU A 457 -26.78 -2.12 -13.27
C GLU A 457 -27.09 -3.25 -12.28
N GLU A 458 -27.66 -2.94 -11.14
CA GLU A 458 -28.04 -3.91 -10.11
C GLU A 458 -29.06 -4.92 -10.65
N ASP A 459 -30.10 -4.44 -11.32
CA ASP A 459 -31.16 -5.27 -11.92
C ASP A 459 -30.60 -6.16 -13.04
N LEU A 460 -29.71 -5.63 -13.88
CA LEU A 460 -29.05 -6.38 -14.95
C LEU A 460 -28.22 -7.53 -14.41
N LEU A 461 -27.36 -7.26 -13.42
CA LEU A 461 -26.52 -8.28 -12.81
C LEU A 461 -27.33 -9.34 -12.07
N HIS A 462 -28.42 -8.94 -11.44
CA HIS A 462 -29.37 -9.86 -10.82
C HIS A 462 -30.06 -10.74 -11.86
N TYR A 463 -30.56 -10.13 -12.94
CA TYR A 463 -31.20 -10.85 -14.05
C TYR A 463 -30.26 -11.88 -14.69
N ILE A 464 -29.00 -11.49 -14.96
CA ILE A 464 -27.98 -12.41 -15.51
C ILE A 464 -27.70 -13.55 -14.52
N THR A 465 -27.61 -13.28 -13.24
CA THR A 465 -27.38 -14.31 -12.21
C THR A 465 -28.50 -15.34 -12.18
N GLN A 466 -29.74 -14.92 -12.34
CA GLN A 466 -30.92 -15.81 -12.27
C GLN A 466 -31.15 -16.59 -13.57
N HIS A 467 -30.96 -15.96 -14.73
CA HIS A 467 -31.37 -16.54 -16.01
C HIS A 467 -30.21 -17.01 -16.88
N HIS A 468 -28.98 -16.49 -16.65
CA HIS A 468 -27.80 -16.76 -17.49
C HIS A 468 -26.52 -16.89 -16.64
N PRO A 469 -26.49 -17.73 -15.57
CA PRO A 469 -25.35 -17.79 -14.64
C PRO A 469 -24.06 -18.27 -15.32
N GLU A 470 -24.15 -19.04 -16.40
CA GLU A 470 -23.02 -19.49 -17.21
C GLU A 470 -22.28 -18.34 -17.89
N LEU A 471 -22.99 -17.25 -18.22
CA LEU A 471 -22.42 -16.10 -18.92
C LEU A 471 -21.29 -15.42 -18.14
N ARG A 472 -21.41 -15.37 -16.80
CA ARG A 472 -20.36 -14.83 -15.93
C ARG A 472 -19.04 -15.61 -16.05
N LYS A 473 -19.13 -16.94 -16.03
CA LYS A 473 -17.96 -17.82 -16.18
C LYS A 473 -17.37 -17.68 -17.57
N GLU A 474 -18.22 -17.68 -18.57
CA GLU A 474 -17.83 -17.54 -19.98
C GLU A 474 -17.06 -16.22 -20.20
N VAL A 475 -17.61 -15.08 -19.77
CA VAL A 475 -16.99 -13.75 -19.92
C VAL A 475 -15.67 -13.64 -19.17
N ALA A 476 -15.52 -14.28 -18.00
CA ALA A 476 -14.30 -14.26 -17.23
C ALA A 476 -13.16 -15.10 -17.85
N THR A 477 -13.50 -16.16 -18.60
CA THR A 477 -12.53 -17.15 -19.09
C THR A 477 -12.30 -17.08 -20.61
N ILE A 478 -13.27 -16.55 -21.37
CA ILE A 478 -13.14 -16.46 -22.83
C ILE A 478 -12.03 -15.49 -23.24
N GLY A 479 -11.29 -15.87 -24.27
CA GLY A 479 -10.20 -15.05 -24.77
C GLY A 479 -10.64 -13.78 -25.51
N LYS A 480 -11.88 -13.73 -26.03
CA LYS A 480 -12.46 -12.61 -26.79
C LYS A 480 -13.98 -12.76 -26.83
N ILE A 481 -14.70 -11.65 -26.69
CA ILE A 481 -16.12 -11.59 -27.02
C ILE A 481 -16.21 -11.57 -28.55
N ASP A 482 -16.46 -12.72 -29.14
CA ASP A 482 -16.68 -12.88 -30.59
C ASP A 482 -18.11 -12.48 -30.97
N ASP A 483 -18.45 -12.52 -32.26
CA ASP A 483 -19.76 -12.15 -32.79
C ASP A 483 -20.90 -13.01 -32.21
N LYS A 484 -20.61 -14.26 -31.85
CA LYS A 484 -21.60 -15.18 -31.28
C LYS A 484 -21.92 -14.81 -29.84
N VAL A 485 -20.87 -14.60 -29.00
CA VAL A 485 -21.06 -14.17 -27.60
C VAL A 485 -21.61 -12.74 -27.54
N GLY A 486 -21.11 -11.84 -28.40
CA GLY A 486 -21.59 -10.49 -28.54
C GLY A 486 -23.05 -10.42 -28.99
N GLY A 487 -23.48 -11.26 -29.91
CA GLY A 487 -24.88 -11.41 -30.32
C GLY A 487 -25.78 -11.85 -29.15
N ARG A 488 -25.38 -12.91 -28.44
CA ARG A 488 -26.09 -13.37 -27.23
C ARG A 488 -26.20 -12.27 -26.17
N LEU A 489 -25.12 -11.52 -25.90
CA LEU A 489 -25.11 -10.41 -24.94
C LEU A 489 -26.12 -9.34 -25.35
N LYS A 490 -26.17 -8.96 -26.63
CA LYS A 490 -27.13 -8.00 -27.16
C LYS A 490 -28.56 -8.45 -26.99
N ASP A 491 -28.86 -9.71 -27.31
CA ASP A 491 -30.20 -10.30 -27.18
C ASP A 491 -30.64 -10.35 -25.71
N ILE A 492 -29.74 -10.74 -24.81
CA ILE A 492 -30.01 -10.78 -23.37
C ILE A 492 -30.29 -9.37 -22.84
N LEU A 493 -29.48 -8.37 -23.21
CA LEU A 493 -29.66 -6.98 -22.80
C LEU A 493 -30.95 -6.37 -23.35
N ALA A 494 -31.28 -6.65 -24.61
CA ALA A 494 -32.54 -6.19 -25.22
C ALA A 494 -33.74 -6.82 -24.51
N THR A 495 -33.72 -8.14 -24.27
CA THR A 495 -34.78 -8.84 -23.53
C THR A 495 -34.93 -8.34 -22.09
N PHE A 496 -33.80 -8.12 -21.41
CA PHE A 496 -33.77 -7.54 -20.05
C PHE A 496 -34.43 -6.17 -20.03
N LYS A 497 -34.02 -5.25 -20.93
CA LYS A 497 -34.64 -3.90 -21.01
C LYS A 497 -36.13 -3.95 -21.22
N GLN A 498 -36.58 -4.80 -22.12
CA GLN A 498 -38.03 -4.94 -22.41
C GLN A 498 -38.78 -5.47 -21.19
N LYS A 499 -38.28 -6.50 -20.51
CA LYS A 499 -38.92 -7.10 -19.34
C LYS A 499 -38.99 -6.14 -18.14
N MET A 500 -37.94 -5.37 -17.93
CA MET A 500 -37.78 -4.49 -16.76
C MET A 500 -38.30 -3.05 -17.02
N GLY A 501 -38.75 -2.75 -18.23
CA GLY A 501 -39.30 -1.44 -18.58
C GLY A 501 -38.26 -0.34 -18.73
N TYR A 502 -37.01 -0.69 -19.01
CA TYR A 502 -35.92 0.25 -19.31
C TYR A 502 -35.83 0.63 -20.79
N GLY A 503 -36.93 0.70 -21.53
CA GLY A 503 -36.97 1.15 -22.90
C GLY A 503 -37.73 2.48 -23.00
N ALA A 504 -37.41 3.27 -24.02
CA ALA A 504 -38.28 4.39 -24.40
C ALA A 504 -39.68 3.84 -24.72
N LYS A 505 -40.71 4.42 -24.11
CA LYS A 505 -42.09 4.17 -24.49
C LYS A 505 -42.36 4.77 -25.88
#